data_d5b4576812c82e115c85ae6c166fc214
#
_entry.id   d5b4576812c82e115c85ae6c166fc214
#
_cell.length_a   1.000
_cell.length_b   1.000
_cell.length_c   1.000
_cell.angle_alpha   90.00
_cell.angle_beta   90.00
_cell.angle_gamma   90.00
#
_symmetry.space_group_name_H-M   'P 1'
#
loop_
_entity.id
_entity.type
_entity.pdbx_description
1 polymer ?
#
loop_
_entity_poly.entity_id
_entity_poly.type
_entity_poly.pdbx_seq_one_letter_code
_entity_poly.pdbx_strand_id
1 'polypeptide(L)'
;MTADRNGKRSAGQGHQTAGARFRAALDAEKPLQIVGTINAYTARLAEAAGFRSLYLSGGGVAANSLAVPDLGISTMEDVLTDVRRITDTTELPLLVDIDTGWGGAFNIARTIRSMIKAGAAAVHIEDQVSAKRCGHRPGKELVPAEEMVDRIKAAVDARIDEQFVIMARTDALASEGLALAVERAQAYIGAGADMIFAEAVTELAMYTQFREAAGAPVLANITEFGQTPLWTREELAQAGVDMILYCCAAYRAMNAAALKVYETIRAEGSQKSVLPLMQTRAELYRYLDYHAYEQKLDELFAKSR
;
A
#
# COMPACT_ATOMS: atom_id res chain seq x y z
N MET A 1 -24.81 2.01 -4.96
CA MET A 1 -25.38 2.91 -3.91
C MET A 1 -24.36 4.02 -3.72
N THR A 2 -24.63 5.20 -4.24
CA THR A 2 -23.75 6.37 -4.18
C THR A 2 -23.87 7.00 -2.79
N ALA A 3 -22.78 7.00 -2.03
CA ALA A 3 -22.73 7.74 -0.76
C ALA A 3 -22.91 9.24 -1.04
N ASP A 4 -23.81 9.87 -0.29
CA ASP A 4 -24.01 11.32 -0.30
C ASP A 4 -22.76 12.02 0.24
N ARG A 5 -21.95 12.58 -0.66
CA ARG A 5 -20.65 13.23 -0.35
C ARG A 5 -20.80 14.65 0.22
N ASN A 6 -21.99 15.02 0.68
CA ASN A 6 -22.32 16.34 1.19
C ASN A 6 -22.15 16.49 2.72
N GLY A 7 -21.03 16.02 3.29
CA GLY A 7 -20.60 16.50 4.61
C GLY A 7 -21.53 16.32 5.82
N LYS A 8 -22.71 15.73 5.67
CA LYS A 8 -23.57 15.33 6.78
C LYS A 8 -23.38 13.85 7.05
N ARG A 9 -22.44 13.54 7.94
CA ARG A 9 -22.35 12.21 8.54
C ARG A 9 -23.69 11.90 9.20
N SER A 10 -24.40 10.90 8.68
CA SER A 10 -25.64 10.41 9.33
C SER A 10 -25.23 9.84 10.70
N ALA A 11 -25.72 10.47 11.76
CA ALA A 11 -25.63 9.95 13.11
C ALA A 11 -26.46 8.66 13.19
N GLY A 12 -25.81 7.48 13.21
CA GLY A 12 -26.56 6.25 13.44
C GLY A 12 -25.97 4.93 12.94
N GLN A 13 -24.94 4.93 12.08
CA GLN A 13 -24.16 3.71 11.80
C GLN A 13 -22.77 3.89 12.40
N GLY A 14 -22.38 3.03 13.34
CA GLY A 14 -21.04 3.05 13.91
C GLY A 14 -20.02 3.02 12.75
N HIS A 15 -19.24 4.10 12.61
CA HIS A 15 -18.23 4.22 11.55
C HIS A 15 -17.25 3.07 11.73
N GLN A 16 -17.22 2.13 10.78
CA GLN A 16 -16.16 1.12 10.72
C GLN A 16 -14.82 1.82 10.66
N THR A 17 -13.87 1.42 11.51
CA THR A 17 -12.50 1.92 11.46
C THR A 17 -11.84 1.51 10.13
N ALA A 18 -10.76 2.19 9.75
CA ALA A 18 -10.03 1.84 8.54
C ALA A 18 -9.52 0.38 8.59
N GLY A 19 -9.01 -0.06 9.77
CA GLY A 19 -8.60 -1.45 10.00
C GLY A 19 -9.75 -2.44 9.82
N ALA A 20 -10.93 -2.13 10.34
CA ALA A 20 -12.11 -2.98 10.15
C ALA A 20 -12.51 -3.10 8.68
N ARG A 21 -12.40 -2.00 7.89
CA ARG A 21 -12.64 -2.04 6.44
C ARG A 21 -11.63 -2.93 5.71
N PHE A 22 -10.35 -2.94 6.14
CA PHE A 22 -9.34 -3.83 5.54
C PHE A 22 -9.67 -5.29 5.76
N ARG A 23 -10.04 -5.66 6.98
CA ARG A 23 -10.45 -7.03 7.34
C ARG A 23 -11.72 -7.45 6.56
N ALA A 24 -12.70 -6.57 6.47
CA ALA A 24 -13.91 -6.80 5.67
C ALA A 24 -13.62 -6.97 4.16
N ALA A 25 -12.65 -6.22 3.61
CA ALA A 25 -12.23 -6.38 2.22
C ALA A 25 -11.57 -7.75 1.99
N LEU A 26 -10.72 -8.20 2.94
CA LEU A 26 -10.09 -9.52 2.90
C LEU A 26 -11.11 -10.66 2.97
N ASP A 27 -12.19 -10.50 3.74
CA ASP A 27 -13.26 -11.49 3.80
C ASP A 27 -14.11 -11.53 2.52
N ALA A 28 -14.30 -10.36 1.89
CA ALA A 28 -15.16 -10.20 0.71
C ALA A 28 -14.48 -10.64 -0.61
N GLU A 29 -13.15 -10.67 -0.67
CA GLU A 29 -12.39 -11.01 -1.86
C GLU A 29 -11.20 -11.92 -1.52
N LYS A 30 -11.11 -13.10 -2.15
CA LYS A 30 -10.09 -14.13 -1.87
C LYS A 30 -9.47 -14.66 -3.17
N PRO A 31 -8.17 -14.44 -3.38
CA PRO A 31 -7.28 -13.48 -2.68
C PRO A 31 -7.71 -12.02 -2.90
N LEU A 32 -7.51 -11.18 -1.88
CA LEU A 32 -7.74 -9.75 -1.99
C LEU A 32 -6.69 -9.10 -2.90
N GLN A 33 -7.12 -8.44 -3.96
CA GLN A 33 -6.24 -7.70 -4.84
C GLN A 33 -5.99 -6.29 -4.28
N ILE A 34 -4.74 -5.97 -3.99
CA ILE A 34 -4.30 -4.69 -3.45
C ILE A 34 -3.43 -4.00 -4.49
N VAL A 35 -3.74 -2.76 -4.83
CA VAL A 35 -3.00 -2.02 -5.88
C VAL A 35 -2.29 -0.80 -5.32
N GLY A 36 -1.05 -0.58 -5.80
CA GLY A 36 -0.23 0.57 -5.43
C GLY A 36 -0.78 1.87 -6.00
N THR A 37 -0.92 2.86 -5.12
CA THR A 37 -1.31 4.24 -5.46
C THR A 37 -0.29 5.20 -4.86
N ILE A 38 0.10 6.22 -5.62
CA ILE A 38 1.15 7.18 -5.19
C ILE A 38 0.60 8.57 -4.86
N ASN A 39 -0.67 8.80 -5.11
CA ASN A 39 -1.33 10.07 -4.81
C ASN A 39 -2.86 9.92 -4.77
N ALA A 40 -3.54 10.96 -4.34
CA ALA A 40 -4.99 10.99 -4.20
C ALA A 40 -5.75 10.68 -5.50
N TYR A 41 -5.25 11.16 -6.65
CA TYR A 41 -5.93 10.94 -7.93
C TYR A 41 -5.84 9.47 -8.38
N THR A 42 -4.68 8.84 -8.23
CA THR A 42 -4.53 7.40 -8.54
C THR A 42 -5.36 6.52 -7.61
N ALA A 43 -5.58 6.93 -6.36
CA ALA A 43 -6.51 6.25 -5.45
C ALA A 43 -7.96 6.26 -5.98
N ARG A 44 -8.43 7.40 -6.50
CA ARG A 44 -9.74 7.47 -7.17
C ARG A 44 -9.82 6.59 -8.42
N LEU A 45 -8.76 6.52 -9.22
CA LEU A 45 -8.72 5.64 -10.38
C LEU A 45 -8.79 4.17 -9.98
N ALA A 46 -8.08 3.75 -8.94
CA ALA A 46 -8.13 2.40 -8.40
C ALA A 46 -9.53 2.05 -7.85
N GLU A 47 -10.16 2.97 -7.11
CA GLU A 47 -11.55 2.82 -6.65
C GLU A 47 -12.52 2.64 -7.82
N ALA A 48 -12.39 3.47 -8.86
CA ALA A 48 -13.22 3.39 -10.06
C ALA A 48 -13.00 2.12 -10.88
N ALA A 49 -11.79 1.54 -10.82
CA ALA A 49 -11.46 0.25 -11.42
C ALA A 49 -12.01 -0.95 -10.62
N GLY A 50 -12.55 -0.73 -9.41
CA GLY A 50 -13.21 -1.74 -8.59
C GLY A 50 -12.31 -2.42 -7.55
N PHE A 51 -11.11 -1.92 -7.30
CA PHE A 51 -10.27 -2.40 -6.20
C PHE A 51 -10.92 -2.13 -4.83
N ARG A 52 -10.69 -3.05 -3.90
CA ARG A 52 -11.25 -2.98 -2.53
C ARG A 52 -10.23 -2.55 -1.48
N SER A 53 -8.95 -2.51 -1.84
CA SER A 53 -7.86 -2.06 -0.97
C SER A 53 -6.75 -1.41 -1.78
N LEU A 54 -6.08 -0.45 -1.17
CA LEU A 54 -5.00 0.34 -1.74
C LEU A 54 -3.70 0.09 -1.00
N TYR A 55 -2.59 0.42 -1.65
CA TYR A 55 -1.26 0.35 -1.08
C TYR A 55 -0.47 1.63 -1.34
N LEU A 56 0.25 2.11 -0.34
CA LEU A 56 1.26 3.17 -0.49
C LEU A 56 2.64 2.57 -0.24
N SER A 57 3.43 2.48 -1.31
CA SER A 57 4.81 1.97 -1.28
C SER A 57 5.78 3.02 -0.76
N GLY A 58 6.66 2.67 0.17
CA GLY A 58 7.79 3.51 0.58
C GLY A 58 8.71 3.83 -0.60
N GLY A 59 9.04 2.82 -1.42
CA GLY A 59 9.78 3.02 -2.67
C GLY A 59 9.03 3.87 -3.69
N GLY A 60 7.69 3.80 -3.71
CA GLY A 60 6.83 4.66 -4.53
C GLY A 60 6.91 6.14 -4.09
N VAL A 61 6.86 6.41 -2.78
CA VAL A 61 7.04 7.76 -2.21
C VAL A 61 8.45 8.27 -2.50
N ALA A 62 9.48 7.48 -2.23
CA ALA A 62 10.87 7.86 -2.53
C ALA A 62 11.04 8.29 -3.98
N ALA A 63 10.56 7.47 -4.93
CA ALA A 63 10.76 7.72 -6.36
C ALA A 63 9.89 8.87 -6.90
N ASN A 64 8.60 8.95 -6.54
CA ASN A 64 7.64 9.85 -7.19
C ASN A 64 7.38 11.14 -6.42
N SER A 65 7.47 11.14 -5.09
CA SER A 65 7.28 12.34 -4.28
C SER A 65 8.59 13.08 -4.01
N LEU A 66 9.71 12.33 -3.89
CA LEU A 66 11.01 12.89 -3.50
C LEU A 66 12.07 12.84 -4.62
N ALA A 67 11.88 12.02 -5.66
CA ALA A 67 12.86 11.74 -6.73
C ALA A 67 14.21 11.21 -6.19
N VAL A 68 14.15 10.34 -5.16
CA VAL A 68 15.31 9.68 -4.55
C VAL A 68 15.19 8.14 -4.65
N PRO A 69 16.32 7.39 -4.60
CA PRO A 69 16.26 5.95 -4.58
C PRO A 69 15.67 5.40 -3.27
N ASP A 70 15.07 4.20 -3.35
CA ASP A 70 14.52 3.46 -2.22
C ASP A 70 15.64 2.83 -1.36
N LEU A 71 16.24 3.63 -0.49
CA LEU A 71 17.38 3.28 0.37
C LEU A 71 17.20 3.78 1.81
N GLY A 72 15.97 3.88 2.31
CA GLY A 72 15.69 4.38 3.66
C GLY A 72 15.93 5.89 3.81
N ILE A 73 15.85 6.67 2.71
CA ILE A 73 16.04 8.13 2.70
C ILE A 73 14.77 8.84 3.14
N SER A 74 13.60 8.30 2.77
CA SER A 74 12.31 8.87 3.12
C SER A 74 12.07 8.83 4.63
N THR A 75 11.41 9.86 5.14
CA THR A 75 11.02 9.97 6.55
C THR A 75 9.56 9.55 6.75
N MET A 76 9.17 9.34 8.02
CA MET A 76 7.77 9.11 8.37
C MET A 76 6.84 10.23 7.86
N GLU A 77 7.26 11.50 7.93
CA GLU A 77 6.41 12.62 7.50
C GLU A 77 6.26 12.70 5.98
N ASP A 78 7.25 12.27 5.21
CA ASP A 78 7.12 12.17 3.76
C ASP A 78 6.00 11.18 3.39
N VAL A 79 6.02 10.00 4.02
CA VAL A 79 4.99 8.97 3.81
C VAL A 79 3.63 9.43 4.35
N LEU A 80 3.56 10.01 5.56
CA LEU A 80 2.33 10.52 6.17
C LEU A 80 1.66 11.61 5.32
N THR A 81 2.44 12.41 4.61
CA THR A 81 1.90 13.43 3.71
C THR A 81 1.04 12.80 2.61
N ASP A 82 1.51 11.74 1.99
CA ASP A 82 0.75 11.04 0.94
C ASP A 82 -0.36 10.16 1.53
N VAL A 83 -0.15 9.55 2.71
CA VAL A 83 -1.23 8.84 3.44
C VAL A 83 -2.44 9.75 3.63
N ARG A 84 -2.25 10.95 4.21
CA ARG A 84 -3.34 11.92 4.47
C ARG A 84 -4.08 12.29 3.18
N ARG A 85 -3.35 12.59 2.10
CA ARG A 85 -3.93 12.94 0.80
C ARG A 85 -4.78 11.82 0.20
N ILE A 86 -4.34 10.57 0.34
CA ILE A 86 -5.06 9.40 -0.15
C ILE A 86 -6.28 9.14 0.70
N THR A 87 -6.15 9.08 2.02
CA THR A 87 -7.24 8.74 2.94
C THR A 87 -8.32 9.80 3.02
N ASP A 88 -7.99 11.08 2.73
CA ASP A 88 -8.99 12.16 2.58
C ASP A 88 -9.84 12.01 1.31
N THR A 89 -9.41 11.20 0.36
CA THR A 89 -10.00 11.10 -0.98
C THR A 89 -10.95 9.91 -1.12
N THR A 90 -10.71 8.81 -0.43
CA THR A 90 -11.46 7.56 -0.56
C THR A 90 -11.64 6.88 0.80
N GLU A 91 -12.71 6.08 0.93
CA GLU A 91 -12.94 5.22 2.09
C GLU A 91 -12.28 3.84 1.94
N LEU A 92 -11.63 3.55 0.81
CA LEU A 92 -10.92 2.29 0.64
C LEU A 92 -9.78 2.15 1.66
N PRO A 93 -9.64 0.98 2.28
CA PRO A 93 -8.59 0.75 3.26
C PRO A 93 -7.21 0.80 2.61
N LEU A 94 -6.30 1.55 3.23
CA LEU A 94 -4.93 1.77 2.77
C LEU A 94 -3.94 0.95 3.61
N LEU A 95 -3.20 0.05 2.96
CA LEU A 95 -1.99 -0.59 3.49
C LEU A 95 -0.78 0.30 3.21
N VAL A 96 0.05 0.57 4.21
CA VAL A 96 1.19 1.49 4.12
C VAL A 96 2.50 0.77 4.43
N ASP A 97 3.51 0.99 3.58
CA ASP A 97 4.91 0.63 3.83
C ASP A 97 5.51 1.59 4.86
N ILE A 98 5.97 1.06 5.97
CA ILE A 98 6.65 1.85 7.01
C ILE A 98 8.13 1.48 7.15
N ASP A 99 8.71 0.86 6.12
CA ASP A 99 10.11 0.41 6.12
C ASP A 99 10.44 -0.38 7.42
N THR A 100 11.44 0.06 8.16
CA THR A 100 11.84 -0.51 9.47
C THR A 100 11.22 0.25 10.66
N GLY A 101 10.27 1.16 10.44
CA GLY A 101 9.58 1.95 11.47
C GLY A 101 10.27 3.27 11.84
N TRP A 102 11.29 3.70 11.11
CA TRP A 102 12.05 4.94 11.26
C TRP A 102 12.70 5.14 12.63
N GLY A 103 13.20 4.05 13.21
CA GLY A 103 13.99 4.08 14.45
C GLY A 103 13.64 2.99 15.46
N GLY A 104 13.98 3.20 16.72
CA GLY A 104 13.74 2.23 17.80
C GLY A 104 12.27 2.17 18.25
N ALA A 105 12.00 1.39 19.32
CA ALA A 105 10.66 1.08 19.81
C ALA A 105 9.73 2.29 19.96
N PHE A 106 10.23 3.42 20.49
CA PHE A 106 9.39 4.63 20.66
C PHE A 106 9.11 5.35 19.34
N ASN A 107 10.01 5.25 18.36
CA ASN A 107 9.74 5.75 17.00
C ASN A 107 8.68 4.89 16.32
N ILE A 108 8.78 3.57 16.43
CA ILE A 108 7.78 2.62 15.92
C ILE A 108 6.41 2.92 16.55
N ALA A 109 6.36 3.10 17.88
CA ALA A 109 5.13 3.45 18.58
C ALA A 109 4.52 4.77 18.09
N ARG A 110 5.35 5.80 17.84
CA ARG A 110 4.91 7.07 17.24
C ARG A 110 4.39 6.86 15.82
N THR A 111 5.08 6.06 15.02
CA THR A 111 4.70 5.74 13.63
C THR A 111 3.32 5.10 13.58
N ILE A 112 3.09 4.04 14.36
CA ILE A 112 1.80 3.34 14.39
C ILE A 112 0.65 4.28 14.76
N ARG A 113 0.80 5.07 15.82
CA ARG A 113 -0.22 6.03 16.24
C ARG A 113 -0.49 7.11 15.18
N SER A 114 0.58 7.56 14.50
CA SER A 114 0.46 8.58 13.45
C SER A 114 -0.23 8.02 12.19
N MET A 115 0.07 6.79 11.79
CA MET A 115 -0.57 6.10 10.66
C MET A 115 -2.06 5.87 10.91
N ILE A 116 -2.43 5.38 12.10
CA ILE A 116 -3.84 5.20 12.48
C ILE A 116 -4.58 6.55 12.45
N LYS A 117 -4.01 7.61 13.03
CA LYS A 117 -4.61 8.96 13.02
C LYS A 117 -4.72 9.55 11.62
N ALA A 118 -3.82 9.21 10.71
CA ALA A 118 -3.86 9.61 9.31
C ALA A 118 -4.85 8.77 8.47
N GLY A 119 -5.55 7.81 9.07
CA GLY A 119 -6.56 7.00 8.38
C GLY A 119 -6.03 5.76 7.67
N ALA A 120 -4.76 5.40 7.85
CA ALA A 120 -4.25 4.11 7.37
C ALA A 120 -5.03 2.95 8.03
N ALA A 121 -5.23 1.87 7.28
CA ALA A 121 -5.93 0.67 7.73
C ALA A 121 -4.99 -0.44 8.20
N ALA A 122 -3.81 -0.47 7.58
CA ALA A 122 -2.79 -1.46 7.81
C ALA A 122 -1.41 -0.87 7.55
N VAL A 123 -0.40 -1.46 8.17
CA VAL A 123 1.01 -1.20 7.86
C VAL A 123 1.74 -2.52 7.69
N HIS A 124 2.83 -2.51 6.93
CA HIS A 124 3.84 -3.54 7.06
C HIS A 124 5.17 -2.94 7.51
N ILE A 125 5.89 -3.69 8.34
CA ILE A 125 7.21 -3.39 8.87
C ILE A 125 8.15 -4.55 8.56
N GLU A 126 9.40 -4.26 8.18
CA GLU A 126 10.33 -5.27 7.70
C GLU A 126 11.51 -5.54 8.63
N ASP A 127 12.11 -6.74 8.47
CA ASP A 127 13.24 -7.23 9.27
C ASP A 127 14.62 -6.83 8.72
N GLN A 128 14.70 -5.85 7.83
CA GLN A 128 15.99 -5.31 7.39
C GLN A 128 16.61 -4.37 8.44
N VAL A 129 17.94 -4.13 8.31
CA VAL A 129 18.60 -3.03 9.00
C VAL A 129 18.07 -1.69 8.53
N SER A 130 18.24 -0.60 9.31
CA SER A 130 17.69 0.72 8.98
C SER A 130 18.21 1.29 7.65
N ALA A 131 19.43 0.93 7.25
CA ALA A 131 19.98 1.24 5.92
C ALA A 131 19.48 0.22 4.88
N LYS A 132 18.16 0.06 4.80
CA LYS A 132 17.49 -0.96 4.00
C LYS A 132 17.75 -0.83 2.50
N ARG A 133 17.46 -1.91 1.77
CA ARG A 133 17.43 -1.95 0.30
C ARG A 133 16.08 -2.43 -0.20
N CYS A 134 15.76 -2.13 -1.45
CA CYS A 134 14.59 -2.70 -2.10
C CYS A 134 14.59 -4.23 -2.01
N GLY A 135 13.46 -4.84 -1.66
CA GLY A 135 13.32 -6.28 -1.38
C GLY A 135 13.74 -7.22 -2.52
N HIS A 136 13.72 -6.74 -3.77
CA HIS A 136 14.16 -7.49 -4.94
C HIS A 136 15.63 -7.24 -5.34
N ARG A 137 16.38 -6.45 -4.55
CA ARG A 137 17.81 -6.18 -4.79
C ARG A 137 18.69 -7.11 -3.95
N PRO A 138 19.91 -7.47 -4.44
CA PRO A 138 20.86 -8.24 -3.67
C PRO A 138 21.49 -7.39 -2.54
N GLY A 139 22.10 -8.10 -1.57
CA GLY A 139 22.87 -7.48 -0.51
C GLY A 139 22.02 -6.82 0.58
N LYS A 140 20.82 -7.35 0.84
CA LYS A 140 20.02 -7.02 2.01
C LYS A 140 20.70 -7.54 3.26
N GLU A 141 20.66 -6.73 4.31
CA GLU A 141 21.12 -7.11 5.64
C GLU A 141 19.92 -7.14 6.59
N LEU A 142 19.81 -8.22 7.35
CA LEU A 142 18.70 -8.45 8.27
C LEU A 142 19.14 -8.18 9.71
N VAL A 143 18.20 -7.75 10.52
CA VAL A 143 18.38 -7.76 11.96
C VAL A 143 18.16 -9.18 12.50
N PRO A 144 18.68 -9.52 13.70
CA PRO A 144 18.30 -10.76 14.39
C PRO A 144 16.78 -10.89 14.53
N ALA A 145 16.26 -12.12 14.49
CA ALA A 145 14.81 -12.35 14.59
C ALA A 145 14.22 -11.75 15.87
N GLU A 146 14.96 -11.79 16.97
CA GLU A 146 14.56 -11.22 18.26
C GLU A 146 14.39 -9.70 18.20
N GLU A 147 15.24 -9.00 17.45
CA GLU A 147 15.09 -7.55 17.26
C GLU A 147 13.81 -7.23 16.47
N MET A 148 13.49 -8.00 15.43
CA MET A 148 12.24 -7.81 14.70
C MET A 148 11.02 -8.16 15.56
N VAL A 149 11.10 -9.20 16.40
CA VAL A 149 10.07 -9.52 17.40
C VAL A 149 9.81 -8.32 18.32
N ASP A 150 10.86 -7.63 18.77
CA ASP A 150 10.73 -6.45 19.62
C ASP A 150 10.14 -5.25 18.86
N ARG A 151 10.47 -5.07 17.57
CA ARG A 151 9.82 -4.07 16.69
C ARG A 151 8.31 -4.33 16.58
N ILE A 152 7.90 -5.58 16.38
CA ILE A 152 6.51 -5.97 16.31
C ILE A 152 5.77 -5.75 17.63
N LYS A 153 6.35 -6.16 18.76
CA LYS A 153 5.78 -5.88 20.09
C LYS A 153 5.55 -4.40 20.32
N ALA A 154 6.53 -3.55 19.95
CA ALA A 154 6.39 -2.10 20.05
C ALA A 154 5.27 -1.56 19.16
N ALA A 155 5.08 -2.12 17.97
CA ALA A 155 4.00 -1.75 17.07
C ALA A 155 2.63 -2.18 17.61
N VAL A 156 2.52 -3.41 18.13
CA VAL A 156 1.28 -3.96 18.71
C VAL A 156 0.86 -3.20 19.96
N ASP A 157 1.80 -2.91 20.88
CA ASP A 157 1.54 -2.12 22.10
C ASP A 157 1.04 -0.70 21.77
N ALA A 158 1.56 -0.12 20.70
CA ALA A 158 1.20 1.24 20.30
C ALA A 158 -0.15 1.34 19.55
N ARG A 159 -0.78 0.21 19.21
CA ARG A 159 -2.01 0.14 18.43
C ARG A 159 -3.20 0.68 19.22
N ILE A 160 -3.78 1.81 18.75
CA ILE A 160 -4.94 2.48 19.38
C ILE A 160 -6.29 2.10 18.72
N ASP A 161 -6.27 1.33 17.65
CA ASP A 161 -7.43 0.72 16.99
C ASP A 161 -7.18 -0.79 16.92
N GLU A 162 -7.94 -1.59 17.63
CA GLU A 162 -7.78 -3.05 17.70
C GLU A 162 -7.94 -3.73 16.33
N GLN A 163 -8.64 -3.10 15.40
CA GLN A 163 -8.84 -3.62 14.05
C GLN A 163 -7.70 -3.27 13.09
N PHE A 164 -6.84 -2.30 13.46
CA PHE A 164 -5.69 -1.90 12.66
C PHE A 164 -4.74 -3.09 12.46
N VAL A 165 -4.31 -3.32 11.21
CA VAL A 165 -3.49 -4.48 10.86
C VAL A 165 -2.01 -4.13 10.92
N ILE A 166 -1.24 -4.95 11.64
CA ILE A 166 0.21 -4.94 11.66
C ILE A 166 0.71 -6.19 10.94
N MET A 167 1.27 -6.00 9.75
CA MET A 167 1.80 -7.06 8.90
C MET A 167 3.31 -7.13 9.07
N ALA A 168 3.85 -8.28 9.40
CA ALA A 168 5.30 -8.49 9.45
C ALA A 168 5.80 -8.90 8.07
N ARG A 169 6.76 -8.10 7.53
CA ARG A 169 7.47 -8.46 6.31
C ARG A 169 8.80 -9.11 6.67
N THR A 170 9.09 -10.24 6.03
CA THR A 170 10.41 -10.85 6.09
C THR A 170 11.09 -10.84 4.73
N ASP A 171 12.32 -10.38 4.71
CA ASP A 171 13.23 -10.39 3.56
C ASP A 171 14.25 -11.55 3.63
N ALA A 172 14.06 -12.48 4.58
CA ALA A 172 15.02 -13.56 4.89
C ALA A 172 15.13 -14.63 3.81
N LEU A 173 14.11 -14.82 2.97
CA LEU A 173 14.09 -15.90 1.98
C LEU A 173 15.33 -15.89 1.08
N ALA A 174 15.75 -14.72 0.62
CA ALA A 174 16.88 -14.58 -0.30
C ALA A 174 18.26 -14.74 0.36
N SER A 175 18.38 -14.53 1.67
CA SER A 175 19.65 -14.56 2.42
C SER A 175 19.80 -15.76 3.35
N GLU A 176 18.73 -16.21 3.97
CA GLU A 176 18.74 -17.28 4.97
C GLU A 176 18.04 -18.57 4.48
N GLY A 177 17.31 -18.48 3.35
CA GLY A 177 16.55 -19.60 2.79
C GLY A 177 15.18 -19.78 3.44
N LEU A 178 14.39 -20.70 2.84
CA LEU A 178 12.96 -20.85 3.16
C LEU A 178 12.71 -21.27 4.61
N ALA A 179 13.47 -22.24 5.13
CA ALA A 179 13.23 -22.77 6.48
C ALA A 179 13.35 -21.66 7.54
N LEU A 180 14.45 -20.89 7.52
CA LEU A 180 14.65 -19.80 8.46
C LEU A 180 13.68 -18.64 8.26
N ALA A 181 13.31 -18.32 7.01
CA ALA A 181 12.32 -17.30 6.70
C ALA A 181 10.93 -17.67 7.27
N VAL A 182 10.57 -18.96 7.20
CA VAL A 182 9.31 -19.49 7.79
C VAL A 182 9.37 -19.45 9.33
N GLU A 183 10.50 -19.82 9.95
CA GLU A 183 10.69 -19.71 11.42
C GLU A 183 10.54 -18.26 11.89
N ARG A 184 11.12 -17.30 11.16
CA ARG A 184 10.93 -15.86 11.42
C ARG A 184 9.45 -15.48 11.35
N ALA A 185 8.74 -15.89 10.30
CA ALA A 185 7.32 -15.58 10.15
C ALA A 185 6.49 -16.11 11.33
N GLN A 186 6.77 -17.34 11.82
CA GLN A 186 6.13 -17.90 13.01
C GLN A 186 6.41 -17.08 14.28
N ALA A 187 7.68 -16.67 14.47
CA ALA A 187 8.07 -15.84 15.60
C ALA A 187 7.38 -14.47 15.58
N TYR A 188 7.20 -13.89 14.38
CA TYR A 188 6.55 -12.60 14.20
C TYR A 188 5.04 -12.66 14.49
N ILE A 189 4.36 -13.71 14.06
CA ILE A 189 2.96 -13.97 14.44
C ILE A 189 2.86 -14.19 15.94
N GLY A 190 3.76 -14.99 16.54
CA GLY A 190 3.84 -15.18 17.99
C GLY A 190 4.08 -13.88 18.77
N ALA A 191 4.69 -12.88 18.17
CA ALA A 191 4.88 -11.53 18.75
C ALA A 191 3.64 -10.62 18.63
N GLY A 192 2.61 -11.06 17.90
CA GLY A 192 1.33 -10.37 17.74
C GLY A 192 1.13 -9.67 16.39
N ALA A 193 1.97 -9.94 15.37
CA ALA A 193 1.66 -9.53 14.00
C ALA A 193 0.38 -10.24 13.51
N ASP A 194 -0.45 -9.54 12.76
CA ASP A 194 -1.72 -10.07 12.26
C ASP A 194 -1.55 -10.92 10.99
N MET A 195 -0.58 -10.59 10.15
CA MET A 195 -0.39 -11.13 8.81
C MET A 195 1.10 -11.15 8.42
N ILE A 196 1.43 -11.92 7.38
CA ILE A 196 2.80 -12.05 6.86
C ILE A 196 2.89 -11.51 5.43
N PHE A 197 3.95 -10.75 5.18
CA PHE A 197 4.41 -10.36 3.87
C PHE A 197 5.71 -11.13 3.56
N ALA A 198 5.62 -12.18 2.74
CA ALA A 198 6.77 -12.96 2.32
C ALA A 198 7.41 -12.33 1.07
N GLU A 199 8.60 -11.72 1.22
CA GLU A 199 9.24 -10.98 0.12
C GLU A 199 10.07 -11.90 -0.79
N ALA A 200 10.05 -11.59 -2.09
CA ALA A 200 10.89 -12.22 -3.12
C ALA A 200 10.72 -13.75 -3.24
N VAL A 201 9.52 -14.25 -3.03
CA VAL A 201 9.17 -15.66 -3.22
C VAL A 201 9.30 -16.03 -4.70
N THR A 202 9.94 -17.18 -4.98
CA THR A 202 10.25 -17.61 -6.35
C THR A 202 9.49 -18.86 -6.80
N GLU A 203 8.80 -19.54 -5.89
CA GLU A 203 8.01 -20.74 -6.18
C GLU A 203 6.68 -20.72 -5.41
N LEU A 204 5.59 -21.12 -6.06
CA LEU A 204 4.23 -21.12 -5.45
C LEU A 204 4.17 -21.97 -4.16
N ALA A 205 4.86 -23.11 -4.13
CA ALA A 205 4.91 -23.99 -2.95
C ALA A 205 5.49 -23.31 -1.70
N MET A 206 6.33 -22.28 -1.86
CA MET A 206 6.86 -21.52 -0.73
C MET A 206 5.75 -20.73 -0.02
N TYR A 207 4.79 -20.14 -0.76
CA TYR A 207 3.63 -19.47 -0.15
C TYR A 207 2.80 -20.43 0.68
N THR A 208 2.57 -21.66 0.19
CA THR A 208 1.86 -22.69 0.94
C THR A 208 2.57 -22.97 2.28
N GLN A 209 3.91 -23.09 2.27
CA GLN A 209 4.68 -23.32 3.50
C GLN A 209 4.58 -22.14 4.47
N PHE A 210 4.70 -20.90 3.99
CA PHE A 210 4.48 -19.72 4.84
C PHE A 210 3.08 -19.72 5.44
N ARG A 211 2.05 -20.00 4.63
CA ARG A 211 0.65 -19.95 5.05
C ARG A 211 0.33 -21.01 6.11
N GLU A 212 0.79 -22.23 5.89
CA GLU A 212 0.56 -23.34 6.82
C GLU A 212 1.33 -23.15 8.13
N ALA A 213 2.59 -22.77 8.05
CA ALA A 213 3.44 -22.62 9.23
C ALA A 213 3.07 -21.41 10.09
N ALA A 214 2.78 -20.27 9.48
CA ALA A 214 2.40 -19.06 10.22
C ALA A 214 0.97 -19.14 10.79
N GLY A 215 0.07 -19.91 10.17
CA GLY A 215 -1.34 -19.97 10.55
C GLY A 215 -2.08 -18.64 10.42
N ALA A 216 -1.53 -17.69 9.66
CA ALA A 216 -2.00 -16.32 9.49
C ALA A 216 -2.06 -15.95 8.00
N PRO A 217 -2.86 -14.96 7.59
CA PRO A 217 -2.94 -14.54 6.19
C PRO A 217 -1.59 -14.12 5.61
N VAL A 218 -1.33 -14.53 4.34
CA VAL A 218 -0.08 -14.27 3.62
C VAL A 218 -0.33 -13.37 2.42
N LEU A 219 0.51 -12.34 2.28
CA LEU A 219 0.55 -11.43 1.14
C LEU A 219 1.66 -11.85 0.17
N ALA A 220 1.33 -11.95 -1.11
CA ALA A 220 2.25 -12.11 -2.23
C ALA A 220 2.47 -10.78 -2.95
N ASN A 221 3.73 -10.33 -3.01
CA ASN A 221 4.12 -9.14 -3.76
C ASN A 221 4.45 -9.51 -5.22
N ILE A 222 3.57 -9.16 -6.14
CA ILE A 222 3.74 -9.43 -7.57
C ILE A 222 4.17 -8.13 -8.25
N THR A 223 5.48 -7.89 -8.25
CA THR A 223 6.07 -6.68 -8.83
C THR A 223 6.82 -6.98 -10.12
N GLU A 224 6.65 -6.09 -11.09
CA GLU A 224 7.33 -6.18 -12.38
C GLU A 224 8.85 -6.02 -12.22
N PHE A 225 9.61 -6.77 -13.02
CA PHE A 225 11.07 -6.74 -13.05
C PHE A 225 11.75 -7.15 -11.73
N GLY A 226 10.99 -7.81 -10.84
CA GLY A 226 11.48 -8.38 -9.59
C GLY A 226 11.95 -9.83 -9.77
N GLN A 227 12.21 -10.51 -8.66
CA GLN A 227 12.59 -11.92 -8.65
C GLN A 227 11.37 -12.86 -8.65
N THR A 228 10.24 -12.40 -8.12
CA THR A 228 9.00 -13.16 -8.08
C THR A 228 8.37 -13.22 -9.47
N PRO A 229 8.04 -14.42 -9.99
CA PRO A 229 7.30 -14.56 -11.24
C PRO A 229 5.92 -13.88 -11.17
N LEU A 230 5.43 -13.41 -12.31
CA LEU A 230 4.12 -12.75 -12.40
C LEU A 230 3.00 -13.81 -12.49
N TRP A 231 2.76 -14.50 -11.39
CA TRP A 231 1.68 -15.48 -11.30
C TRP A 231 0.31 -14.82 -11.36
N THR A 232 -0.66 -15.57 -11.89
CA THR A 232 -2.06 -15.16 -11.94
C THR A 232 -2.69 -15.23 -10.55
N ARG A 233 -3.84 -14.56 -10.40
CA ARG A 233 -4.65 -14.62 -9.20
C ARG A 233 -5.05 -16.05 -8.84
N GLU A 234 -5.38 -16.87 -9.84
CA GLU A 234 -5.81 -18.25 -9.70
C GLU A 234 -4.68 -19.14 -9.18
N GLU A 235 -3.47 -18.99 -9.72
CA GLU A 235 -2.27 -19.73 -9.27
C GLU A 235 -1.94 -19.39 -7.81
N LEU A 236 -1.98 -18.11 -7.46
CA LEU A 236 -1.73 -17.65 -6.10
C LEU A 236 -2.82 -18.12 -5.12
N ALA A 237 -4.09 -18.12 -5.53
CA ALA A 237 -5.18 -18.66 -4.72
C ALA A 237 -4.99 -20.14 -4.41
N GLN A 238 -4.55 -20.94 -5.41
CA GLN A 238 -4.25 -22.37 -5.23
C GLN A 238 -3.06 -22.61 -4.30
N ALA A 239 -2.10 -21.68 -4.25
CA ALA A 239 -0.98 -21.72 -3.32
C ALA A 239 -1.32 -21.25 -1.90
N GLY A 240 -2.59 -20.89 -1.62
CA GLY A 240 -3.06 -20.46 -0.30
C GLY A 240 -2.72 -19.00 0.04
N VAL A 241 -2.42 -18.17 -0.97
CA VAL A 241 -2.22 -16.73 -0.79
C VAL A 241 -3.56 -16.05 -0.48
N ASP A 242 -3.58 -15.19 0.54
CA ASP A 242 -4.77 -14.46 0.96
C ASP A 242 -4.86 -13.07 0.34
N MET A 243 -3.71 -12.46 0.00
CA MET A 243 -3.62 -11.10 -0.55
C MET A 243 -2.59 -11.05 -1.67
N ILE A 244 -2.90 -10.34 -2.74
CA ILE A 244 -1.99 -10.10 -3.88
C ILE A 244 -1.73 -8.61 -3.99
N LEU A 245 -0.45 -8.22 -3.91
CA LEU A 245 -0.03 -6.84 -4.02
C LEU A 245 0.57 -6.57 -5.41
N TYR A 246 -0.01 -5.61 -6.13
CA TYR A 246 0.54 -5.01 -7.34
C TYR A 246 1.13 -3.64 -7.01
N CYS A 247 2.33 -3.63 -6.41
CA CYS A 247 2.86 -2.45 -5.71
C CYS A 247 3.24 -1.28 -6.63
N CYS A 248 3.78 -1.56 -7.82
CA CYS A 248 4.46 -0.56 -8.65
C CYS A 248 3.85 -0.34 -10.03
N ALA A 249 2.97 -1.21 -10.51
CA ALA A 249 2.47 -1.27 -11.88
C ALA A 249 1.97 0.09 -12.41
N ALA A 250 1.08 0.74 -11.65
CA ALA A 250 0.46 1.99 -12.07
C ALA A 250 1.48 3.12 -12.25
N TYR A 251 2.34 3.37 -11.26
CA TYR A 251 3.28 4.49 -11.37
C TYR A 251 4.39 4.25 -12.39
N ARG A 252 4.81 2.99 -12.60
CA ARG A 252 5.76 2.65 -13.67
C ARG A 252 5.18 2.97 -15.04
N ALA A 253 3.91 2.63 -15.27
CA ALA A 253 3.20 2.97 -16.49
C ALA A 253 3.04 4.49 -16.66
N MET A 254 2.66 5.20 -15.58
CA MET A 254 2.53 6.67 -15.57
C MET A 254 3.85 7.35 -15.91
N ASN A 255 4.96 6.91 -15.31
CA ASN A 255 6.29 7.50 -15.54
C ASN A 255 6.76 7.26 -16.98
N ALA A 256 6.54 6.07 -17.53
CA ALA A 256 6.88 5.76 -18.91
C ALA A 256 6.05 6.63 -19.90
N ALA A 257 4.75 6.78 -19.65
CA ALA A 257 3.88 7.63 -20.46
C ALA A 257 4.29 9.11 -20.37
N ALA A 258 4.60 9.59 -19.16
CA ALA A 258 5.06 10.97 -18.97
C ALA A 258 6.36 11.26 -19.73
N LEU A 259 7.34 10.35 -19.63
CA LEU A 259 8.61 10.47 -20.36
C LEU A 259 8.37 10.53 -21.88
N LYS A 260 7.53 9.64 -22.41
CA LYS A 260 7.16 9.62 -23.83
C LYS A 260 6.54 10.94 -24.28
N VAL A 261 5.68 11.54 -23.46
CA VAL A 261 5.06 12.84 -23.75
C VAL A 261 6.10 13.94 -23.77
N TYR A 262 7.01 14.00 -22.78
CA TYR A 262 8.07 15.00 -22.73
C TYR A 262 9.03 14.93 -23.92
N GLU A 263 9.48 13.72 -24.27
CA GLU A 263 10.35 13.48 -25.44
C GLU A 263 9.68 13.92 -26.74
N THR A 264 8.39 13.58 -26.91
CA THR A 264 7.61 13.96 -28.09
C THR A 264 7.46 15.47 -28.21
N ILE A 265 7.07 16.15 -27.14
CA ILE A 265 6.95 17.61 -27.13
C ILE A 265 8.31 18.25 -27.45
N ARG A 266 9.39 17.72 -26.87
CA ARG A 266 10.74 18.24 -27.11
C ARG A 266 11.20 18.06 -28.55
N ALA A 267 10.86 16.94 -29.18
CA ALA A 267 11.27 16.61 -30.56
C ALA A 267 10.40 17.30 -31.63
N GLU A 268 9.08 17.31 -31.41
CA GLU A 268 8.10 17.74 -32.41
C GLU A 268 7.58 19.19 -32.20
N GLY A 269 7.84 19.78 -31.04
CA GLY A 269 7.26 21.07 -30.64
C GLY A 269 5.73 21.02 -30.42
N SER A 270 5.16 19.83 -30.31
CA SER A 270 3.72 19.61 -30.18
C SER A 270 3.44 18.31 -29.44
N GLN A 271 2.34 18.28 -28.69
CA GLN A 271 1.82 17.06 -28.04
C GLN A 271 0.78 16.32 -28.90
N LYS A 272 0.54 16.76 -30.15
CA LYS A 272 -0.58 16.30 -30.97
C LYS A 272 -0.54 14.79 -31.24
N SER A 273 0.64 14.23 -31.50
CA SER A 273 0.83 12.80 -31.79
C SER A 273 0.62 11.87 -30.60
N VAL A 274 0.70 12.39 -29.36
CA VAL A 274 0.53 11.63 -28.12
C VAL A 274 -0.80 11.85 -27.40
N LEU A 275 -1.73 12.60 -27.99
CA LEU A 275 -3.08 12.77 -27.44
C LEU A 275 -3.79 11.45 -27.12
N PRO A 276 -3.65 10.35 -27.88
CA PRO A 276 -4.28 9.07 -27.54
C PRO A 276 -3.79 8.45 -26.22
N LEU A 277 -2.67 8.89 -25.67
CA LEU A 277 -2.16 8.44 -24.37
C LEU A 277 -2.74 9.23 -23.19
N MET A 278 -3.50 10.29 -23.45
CA MET A 278 -3.98 11.20 -22.42
C MET A 278 -5.44 10.96 -22.08
N GLN A 279 -5.77 11.13 -20.79
CA GLN A 279 -7.16 11.28 -20.40
C GLN A 279 -7.76 12.54 -21.01
N THR A 280 -8.99 12.44 -21.47
CA THR A 280 -9.75 13.61 -21.89
C THR A 280 -10.14 14.47 -20.67
N ARG A 281 -10.49 15.73 -20.92
CA ARG A 281 -11.02 16.61 -19.87
C ARG A 281 -12.31 16.04 -19.25
N ALA A 282 -13.17 15.44 -20.06
CA ALA A 282 -14.40 14.83 -19.60
C ALA A 282 -14.15 13.64 -18.66
N GLU A 283 -13.16 12.80 -18.97
CA GLU A 283 -12.75 11.69 -18.09
C GLU A 283 -12.17 12.20 -16.78
N LEU A 284 -11.28 13.20 -16.82
CA LEU A 284 -10.73 13.83 -15.64
C LEU A 284 -11.85 14.38 -14.73
N TYR A 285 -12.79 15.11 -15.29
CA TYR A 285 -13.92 15.71 -14.57
C TYR A 285 -14.83 14.65 -13.95
N ARG A 286 -15.05 13.52 -14.63
CA ARG A 286 -15.81 12.39 -14.09
C ARG A 286 -15.17 11.82 -12.83
N TYR A 287 -13.84 11.57 -12.83
CA TYR A 287 -13.14 11.03 -11.66
C TYR A 287 -13.03 12.03 -10.52
N LEU A 288 -12.99 13.34 -10.80
CA LEU A 288 -12.97 14.40 -9.80
C LEU A 288 -14.34 14.79 -9.28
N ASP A 289 -15.43 14.27 -9.88
CA ASP A 289 -16.82 14.67 -9.59
C ASP A 289 -17.03 16.19 -9.77
N TYR A 290 -16.35 16.77 -10.78
CA TYR A 290 -16.25 18.21 -10.99
C TYR A 290 -17.60 18.93 -11.03
N HIS A 291 -18.59 18.36 -11.74
CA HIS A 291 -19.90 18.97 -11.91
C HIS A 291 -20.71 19.02 -10.61
N ALA A 292 -20.51 18.07 -9.69
CA ALA A 292 -21.14 18.11 -8.38
C ALA A 292 -20.62 19.30 -7.54
N TYR A 293 -19.35 19.65 -7.67
CA TYR A 293 -18.80 20.86 -7.03
C TYR A 293 -19.39 22.14 -7.60
N GLU A 294 -19.55 22.24 -8.93
CA GLU A 294 -20.20 23.39 -9.59
C GLU A 294 -21.66 23.54 -9.10
N GLN A 295 -22.43 22.44 -9.15
CA GLN A 295 -23.81 22.45 -8.66
C GLN A 295 -23.91 22.89 -7.19
N LYS A 296 -23.00 22.38 -6.35
CA LYS A 296 -22.97 22.75 -4.94
C LYS A 296 -22.65 24.23 -4.73
N LEU A 297 -21.74 24.77 -5.53
CA LEU A 297 -21.39 26.19 -5.52
C LEU A 297 -22.60 27.05 -5.88
N ASP A 298 -23.34 26.68 -6.94
CA ASP A 298 -24.55 27.37 -7.38
C ASP A 298 -25.65 27.31 -6.32
N GLU A 299 -25.89 26.16 -5.67
CA GLU A 299 -26.82 26.01 -4.55
C GLU A 299 -26.49 26.93 -3.37
N LEU A 300 -25.19 26.98 -2.99
CA LEU A 300 -24.74 27.77 -1.85
C LEU A 300 -24.93 29.28 -2.08
N PHE A 301 -24.76 29.76 -3.30
CA PHE A 301 -24.78 31.17 -3.65
C PHE A 301 -26.03 31.62 -4.41
N ALA A 302 -26.94 30.72 -4.80
CA ALA A 302 -28.20 31.05 -5.49
C ALA A 302 -29.12 32.01 -4.71
N LYS A 303 -28.98 32.09 -3.38
CA LYS A 303 -29.74 32.99 -2.51
C LYS A 303 -29.16 34.41 -2.38
N SER A 304 -28.05 34.69 -3.04
CA SER A 304 -27.32 35.96 -2.96
C SER A 304 -27.43 36.81 -4.23
N ARG A 305 -28.26 36.41 -5.21
CA ARG A 305 -28.52 37.15 -6.44
C ARG A 305 -29.97 37.57 -6.57
#